data_3e0f62da624ed3973ac081bcb2c47877
#
_entry.id   3e0f62da624ed3973ac081bcb2c47877
#
_cell.length_a   1.000
_cell.length_b   1.000
_cell.length_c   1.000
_cell.angle_alpha   90.00
_cell.angle_beta   90.00
_cell.angle_gamma   90.00
#
_symmetry.space_group_name_H-M   'P 1'
#
loop_
_entity.id
_entity.type
_entity.pdbx_description
1 polymer ?
#
loop_
_entity_poly.entity_id
_entity_poly.type
_entity_poly.pdbx_seq_one_letter_code
_entity_poly.pdbx_strand_id
1 'polypeptide(L)'
;YEILIGLVGSEMCIRDSITTRPFRSPHHTVTPVGLGGGGTGTIRPGEVSLANNGVLFLDELPEFSRTALEVLRQPIEDGSITISRAGQKCTYPCSIMVVAAMNPCPCGYYGDPTRKCTCSEQKIKRYLNRISGPLLDRFDIHVEVPAVKFEELRDASSAECSADIKKRADRAREIQRERFKGSKTTCNAKINAEQFEKVCIIDKEAEKTLKDAFESLGLTARAYDRVLK
;
A
#
# COMPACT_ATOMS: atom_id res chain seq x y z
N TYR A 1 -19.77 1.94 3.58
CA TYR A 1 -21.24 2.08 3.54
C TYR A 1 -21.68 3.52 3.82
N GLU A 2 -21.08 4.22 4.78
CA GLU A 2 -21.47 5.59 5.16
C GLU A 2 -21.07 6.66 4.14
N ILE A 3 -20.03 6.45 3.35
CA ILE A 3 -19.62 7.43 2.31
C ILE A 3 -20.66 7.52 1.19
N LEU A 4 -21.34 6.42 0.88
CA LEU A 4 -22.35 6.38 -0.16
C LEU A 4 -23.64 7.10 0.25
N ILE A 5 -23.97 7.11 1.55
CA ILE A 5 -25.17 7.76 2.11
C ILE A 5 -25.09 9.30 1.98
N GLY A 6 -23.88 9.88 2.07
CA GLY A 6 -23.67 11.33 1.94
C GLY A 6 -23.57 11.85 0.49
N LEU A 7 -23.41 10.97 -0.50
CA LEU A 7 -23.23 11.33 -1.91
C LEU A 7 -24.48 11.07 -2.77
N VAL A 8 -25.48 10.42 -2.23
CA VAL A 8 -26.64 9.97 -3.00
C VAL A 8 -27.91 10.64 -2.47
N GLY A 9 -28.47 11.49 -3.29
CA GLY A 9 -29.84 11.94 -3.11
C GLY A 9 -30.78 10.72 -3.13
N SER A 10 -31.74 10.75 -2.31
CA SER A 10 -32.79 9.85 -1.83
C SER A 10 -33.33 8.66 -2.65
N GLU A 11 -32.75 8.23 -3.76
CA GLU A 11 -33.23 7.10 -4.56
C GLU A 11 -32.12 6.23 -5.13
N MET A 12 -31.30 5.62 -4.25
CA MET A 12 -30.39 4.57 -4.68
C MET A 12 -31.07 3.21 -4.63
N CYS A 13 -31.49 2.72 -5.78
CA CYS A 13 -31.96 1.35 -5.90
C CYS A 13 -30.83 0.37 -5.54
N ILE A 14 -31.16 -0.75 -4.89
CA ILE A 14 -30.27 -1.87 -4.56
C ILE A 14 -29.44 -2.35 -5.77
N ARG A 15 -29.84 -2.01 -7.00
CA ARG A 15 -29.13 -2.31 -8.25
C ARG A 15 -27.84 -1.54 -8.44
N ASP A 16 -27.63 -0.42 -7.76
CA ASP A 16 -26.44 0.42 -7.90
C ASP A 16 -25.37 0.13 -6.82
N SER A 17 -25.52 -0.99 -6.13
CA SER A 17 -24.53 -1.46 -5.16
C SER A 17 -23.20 -1.75 -5.84
N ILE A 18 -22.12 -1.10 -5.39
CA ILE A 18 -20.74 -1.36 -5.86
C ILE A 18 -20.33 -2.75 -5.34
N THR A 19 -20.29 -3.71 -6.24
CA THR A 19 -19.90 -5.11 -5.94
C THR A 19 -18.42 -5.38 -6.20
N THR A 20 -17.75 -4.53 -6.97
CA THR A 20 -16.33 -4.64 -7.29
C THR A 20 -15.51 -3.68 -6.42
N ARG A 21 -14.33 -4.15 -5.99
CA ARG A 21 -13.38 -3.30 -5.25
C ARG A 21 -12.82 -2.23 -6.16
N PRO A 22 -12.76 -0.97 -5.73
CA PRO A 22 -12.18 0.10 -6.54
C PRO A 22 -10.68 -0.14 -6.78
N PHE A 23 -10.25 0.15 -8.01
CA PHE A 23 -8.86 0.23 -8.39
C PHE A 23 -8.59 1.66 -8.86
N ARG A 24 -7.70 2.37 -8.18
CA ARG A 24 -7.33 3.76 -8.49
C ARG A 24 -5.86 3.82 -8.82
N SER A 25 -5.54 4.44 -9.96
CA SER A 25 -4.17 4.62 -10.43
C SER A 25 -3.97 6.08 -10.89
N PRO A 26 -3.82 7.02 -9.95
CA PRO A 26 -3.58 8.41 -10.30
C PRO A 26 -2.19 8.57 -10.92
N HIS A 27 -2.09 9.44 -11.92
CA HIS A 27 -0.82 9.80 -12.53
C HIS A 27 0.05 10.56 -11.51
N HIS A 28 1.38 10.46 -11.61
CA HIS A 28 2.33 11.10 -10.67
C HIS A 28 2.23 12.64 -10.60
N THR A 29 1.59 13.28 -11.57
CA THR A 29 1.30 14.73 -11.57
C THR A 29 0.12 15.12 -10.68
N VAL A 30 -0.54 14.17 -10.02
CA VAL A 30 -1.66 14.46 -9.12
C VAL A 30 -1.22 15.42 -8.01
N THR A 31 -2.08 16.40 -7.72
CA THR A 31 -1.82 17.35 -6.63
C THR A 31 -2.08 16.71 -5.25
N PRO A 32 -1.49 17.23 -4.16
CA PRO A 32 -1.81 16.77 -2.80
C PRO A 32 -3.32 16.79 -2.49
N VAL A 33 -4.04 17.78 -3.02
CA VAL A 33 -5.50 17.90 -2.88
C VAL A 33 -6.23 16.85 -3.71
N GLY A 34 -5.76 16.56 -4.93
CA GLY A 34 -6.31 15.49 -5.76
C GLY A 34 -6.13 14.12 -5.11
N LEU A 35 -4.97 13.88 -4.49
CA LEU A 35 -4.67 12.62 -3.84
C LEU A 35 -5.43 12.46 -2.50
N GLY A 36 -5.34 13.45 -1.61
CA GLY A 36 -5.89 13.37 -0.26
C GLY A 36 -7.33 13.87 -0.14
N GLY A 37 -7.76 14.70 -1.06
CA GLY A 37 -9.06 15.37 -1.00
C GLY A 37 -8.97 16.83 -0.56
N GLY A 38 -10.05 17.57 -0.75
CA GLY A 38 -10.16 18.99 -0.46
C GLY A 38 -11.09 19.70 -1.44
N GLY A 39 -10.84 20.95 -1.70
CA GLY A 39 -11.61 21.78 -2.63
C GLY A 39 -11.85 23.19 -2.12
N THR A 40 -12.27 24.10 -3.02
CA THR A 40 -12.73 25.44 -2.69
C THR A 40 -14.26 25.39 -2.62
N GLY A 41 -14.83 25.52 -1.42
CA GLY A 41 -16.27 25.37 -1.16
C GLY A 41 -16.60 24.03 -0.53
N THR A 42 -17.18 23.09 -1.26
CA THR A 42 -17.48 21.76 -0.74
C THR A 42 -16.24 20.87 -0.69
N ILE A 43 -15.99 20.24 0.47
CA ILE A 43 -14.91 19.25 0.64
C ILE A 43 -15.24 18.01 -0.21
N ARG A 44 -14.34 17.63 -1.11
CA ARG A 44 -14.46 16.43 -1.94
C ARG A 44 -13.43 15.38 -1.54
N PRO A 45 -13.77 14.07 -1.59
CA PRO A 45 -12.82 13.00 -1.36
C PRO A 45 -11.74 12.99 -2.46
N GLY A 46 -10.51 12.66 -2.09
CA GLY A 46 -9.41 12.43 -3.03
C GLY A 46 -9.28 10.96 -3.44
N GLU A 47 -8.28 10.67 -4.28
CA GLU A 47 -8.00 9.33 -4.81
C GLU A 47 -7.84 8.27 -3.70
N VAL A 48 -7.23 8.65 -2.58
CA VAL A 48 -7.07 7.77 -1.40
C VAL A 48 -8.42 7.30 -0.85
N SER A 49 -9.37 8.25 -0.68
CA SER A 49 -10.71 7.92 -0.19
C SER A 49 -11.54 7.17 -1.22
N LEU A 50 -11.37 7.50 -2.51
CA LEU A 50 -12.03 6.81 -3.61
C LEU A 50 -11.53 5.36 -3.80
N ALA A 51 -10.32 5.05 -3.32
CA ALA A 51 -9.77 3.70 -3.28
C ALA A 51 -10.22 2.87 -2.07
N ASN A 52 -11.08 3.39 -1.20
CA ASN A 52 -11.49 2.72 0.05
C ASN A 52 -11.99 1.29 -0.20
N ASN A 53 -11.50 0.32 0.58
CA ASN A 53 -11.71 -1.13 0.43
C ASN A 53 -11.18 -1.72 -0.89
N GLY A 54 -10.33 -1.00 -1.60
CA GLY A 54 -9.74 -1.38 -2.87
C GLY A 54 -8.23 -1.21 -2.92
N VAL A 55 -7.71 -0.89 -4.10
CA VAL A 55 -6.30 -0.74 -4.39
C VAL A 55 -6.01 0.68 -4.87
N LEU A 56 -4.98 1.29 -4.27
CA LEU A 56 -4.34 2.51 -4.78
C LEU A 56 -3.00 2.11 -5.38
N PHE A 57 -2.89 2.17 -6.70
CA PHE A 57 -1.66 1.86 -7.43
C PHE A 57 -0.93 3.16 -7.79
N LEU A 58 0.34 3.25 -7.40
CA LEU A 58 1.20 4.41 -7.64
C LEU A 58 2.39 3.98 -8.48
N ASP A 59 2.29 4.22 -9.78
CA ASP A 59 3.42 3.97 -10.67
C ASP A 59 4.42 5.12 -10.62
N GLU A 60 5.69 4.83 -10.87
CA GLU A 60 6.77 5.83 -10.83
C GLU A 60 6.81 6.61 -9.51
N LEU A 61 6.71 5.92 -8.39
CA LEU A 61 6.58 6.50 -7.04
C LEU A 61 7.52 7.70 -6.77
N PRO A 62 8.82 7.70 -7.14
CA PRO A 62 9.69 8.85 -6.92
C PRO A 62 9.38 10.08 -7.79
N GLU A 63 8.51 9.97 -8.80
CA GLU A 63 8.14 11.11 -9.64
C GLU A 63 6.98 11.93 -9.05
N PHE A 64 6.24 11.38 -8.10
CA PHE A 64 5.25 12.15 -7.34
C PHE A 64 5.92 13.29 -6.55
N SER A 65 5.21 14.40 -6.38
CA SER A 65 5.68 15.46 -5.51
C SER A 65 5.80 14.96 -4.07
N ARG A 66 6.84 15.38 -3.36
CA ARG A 66 7.04 14.99 -1.96
C ARG A 66 5.82 15.32 -1.08
N THR A 67 5.20 16.46 -1.33
CA THR A 67 3.99 16.88 -0.60
C THR A 67 2.79 15.97 -0.88
N ALA A 68 2.63 15.44 -2.09
CA ALA A 68 1.60 14.46 -2.40
C ALA A 68 1.86 13.12 -1.67
N LEU A 69 3.10 12.64 -1.69
CA LEU A 69 3.46 11.40 -0.99
C LEU A 69 3.27 11.48 0.53
N GLU A 70 3.57 12.62 1.15
CA GLU A 70 3.37 12.80 2.60
C GLU A 70 1.89 12.71 3.01
N VAL A 71 0.95 13.03 2.11
CA VAL A 71 -0.49 12.85 2.37
C VAL A 71 -0.87 11.39 2.63
N LEU A 72 -0.13 10.43 2.08
CA LEU A 72 -0.40 9.00 2.24
C LEU A 72 -0.09 8.46 3.63
N ARG A 73 0.73 9.17 4.41
CA ARG A 73 1.20 8.66 5.72
C ARG A 73 0.07 8.40 6.70
N GLN A 74 -0.85 9.33 6.81
CA GLN A 74 -1.99 9.20 7.72
C GLN A 74 -2.96 8.10 7.28
N PRO A 75 -3.47 8.07 6.04
CA PRO A 75 -4.42 7.04 5.61
C PRO A 75 -3.88 5.61 5.67
N ILE A 76 -2.59 5.40 5.41
CA ILE A 76 -1.99 4.06 5.51
C ILE A 76 -1.95 3.59 6.97
N GLU A 77 -1.72 4.48 7.93
CA GLU A 77 -1.61 4.15 9.35
C GLU A 77 -2.98 4.09 10.03
N ASP A 78 -3.80 5.12 9.83
CA ASP A 78 -5.07 5.30 10.55
C ASP A 78 -6.28 4.68 9.83
N GLY A 79 -6.14 4.30 8.54
CA GLY A 79 -7.26 3.86 7.72
C GLY A 79 -8.32 4.92 7.48
N SER A 80 -7.97 6.20 7.72
CA SER A 80 -8.86 7.35 7.51
C SER A 80 -8.04 8.60 7.19
N ILE A 81 -8.66 9.56 6.49
CA ILE A 81 -8.08 10.86 6.20
C ILE A 81 -9.02 11.97 6.66
N THR A 82 -8.48 12.93 7.39
CA THR A 82 -9.23 14.09 7.85
C THR A 82 -8.82 15.35 7.10
N ILE A 83 -9.78 15.98 6.49
CA ILE A 83 -9.62 17.22 5.74
C ILE A 83 -10.26 18.35 6.55
N SER A 84 -9.47 19.36 6.92
CA SER A 84 -9.93 20.53 7.64
C SER A 84 -9.82 21.77 6.77
N ARG A 85 -10.90 22.52 6.60
CA ARG A 85 -10.95 23.76 5.82
C ARG A 85 -11.97 24.74 6.39
N ALA A 86 -11.57 26.01 6.56
CA ALA A 86 -12.45 27.18 6.82
C ALA A 86 -13.70 26.86 7.68
N GLY A 87 -13.52 26.24 8.85
CA GLY A 87 -14.60 25.89 9.75
C GLY A 87 -15.32 24.55 9.45
N GLN A 88 -14.94 23.86 8.39
CA GLN A 88 -15.46 22.52 8.06
C GLN A 88 -14.38 21.47 8.30
N LYS A 89 -14.76 20.36 8.91
CA LYS A 89 -13.92 19.18 9.11
C LYS A 89 -14.67 17.95 8.59
N CYS A 90 -14.05 17.21 7.69
CA CYS A 90 -14.62 15.98 7.15
C CYS A 90 -13.60 14.86 7.25
N THR A 91 -14.00 13.67 7.72
CA THR A 91 -13.18 12.49 7.82
C THR A 91 -13.73 11.43 6.87
N TYR A 92 -12.89 10.95 5.96
CA TYR A 92 -13.21 9.88 5.02
C TYR A 92 -12.50 8.59 5.41
N PRO A 93 -13.13 7.42 5.35
CA PRO A 93 -12.46 6.16 5.53
C PRO A 93 -11.54 5.86 4.34
N CYS A 94 -10.38 5.23 4.61
CA CYS A 94 -9.35 4.92 3.64
C CYS A 94 -8.72 3.55 3.95
N SER A 95 -9.53 2.51 4.05
CA SER A 95 -9.01 1.13 4.18
C SER A 95 -8.51 0.65 2.83
N ILE A 96 -7.28 1.00 2.45
CA ILE A 96 -6.71 0.77 1.13
C ILE A 96 -5.56 -0.23 1.17
N MET A 97 -5.36 -0.95 0.06
CA MET A 97 -4.10 -1.62 -0.25
C MET A 97 -3.30 -0.67 -1.15
N VAL A 98 -2.16 -0.19 -0.67
CA VAL A 98 -1.25 0.61 -1.50
C VAL A 98 -0.28 -0.32 -2.21
N VAL A 99 -0.23 -0.22 -3.52
CA VAL A 99 0.76 -0.89 -4.36
C VAL A 99 1.54 0.20 -5.07
N ALA A 100 2.87 0.18 -4.96
CA ALA A 100 3.72 1.17 -5.60
C ALA A 100 4.77 0.47 -6.46
N ALA A 101 5.07 1.06 -7.61
CA ALA A 101 6.14 0.63 -8.48
C ALA A 101 7.16 1.77 -8.66
N MET A 102 8.44 1.40 -8.77
CA MET A 102 9.50 2.37 -9.02
C MET A 102 10.70 1.71 -9.71
N ASN A 103 11.41 2.48 -10.48
CA ASN A 103 12.70 2.06 -11.00
C ASN A 103 13.82 2.22 -9.94
N PRO A 104 14.91 1.45 -10.02
CA PRO A 104 16.01 1.54 -9.05
C PRO A 104 16.82 2.85 -9.17
N CYS A 105 16.72 3.55 -10.31
CA CYS A 105 17.32 4.85 -10.57
C CYS A 105 16.65 5.55 -11.76
N PRO A 106 16.95 6.83 -12.05
CA PRO A 106 16.32 7.55 -13.16
C PRO A 106 16.53 6.96 -14.56
N CYS A 107 17.61 6.21 -14.80
CA CYS A 107 17.82 5.51 -16.08
C CYS A 107 17.26 4.07 -16.08
N GLY A 108 16.84 3.53 -14.93
CA GLY A 108 16.28 2.19 -14.79
C GLY A 108 17.30 1.03 -14.66
N TYR A 109 18.60 1.28 -14.83
CA TYR A 109 19.61 0.21 -14.97
C TYR A 109 20.56 0.05 -13.76
N TYR A 110 20.25 0.65 -12.63
CA TYR A 110 21.06 0.45 -11.42
C TYR A 110 20.87 -0.96 -10.88
N GLY A 111 21.95 -1.73 -10.78
CA GLY A 111 21.89 -3.15 -10.41
C GLY A 111 21.60 -4.12 -11.57
N ASP A 112 21.35 -3.63 -12.79
CA ASP A 112 21.10 -4.49 -13.95
C ASP A 112 22.41 -5.21 -14.39
N PRO A 113 22.38 -6.57 -14.50
CA PRO A 113 23.57 -7.33 -14.90
C PRO A 113 23.92 -7.18 -16.39
N THR A 114 22.95 -6.75 -17.22
CA THR A 114 23.09 -6.71 -18.69
C THR A 114 23.41 -5.31 -19.21
N ARG A 115 23.00 -4.28 -18.49
CA ARG A 115 23.19 -2.88 -18.89
C ARG A 115 23.81 -2.03 -17.79
N LYS A 116 24.81 -1.25 -18.16
CA LYS A 116 25.50 -0.36 -17.22
C LYS A 116 24.64 0.88 -16.91
N CYS A 117 24.43 1.14 -15.63
CA CYS A 117 23.80 2.38 -15.17
C CYS A 117 24.69 3.58 -15.53
N THR A 118 24.07 4.64 -16.07
CA THR A 118 24.73 5.90 -16.41
C THR A 118 24.54 7.01 -15.38
N CYS A 119 23.80 6.74 -14.32
CA CYS A 119 23.54 7.72 -13.25
C CYS A 119 24.73 7.83 -12.30
N SER A 120 25.07 9.05 -11.88
CA SER A 120 25.99 9.25 -10.77
C SER A 120 25.35 8.83 -9.45
N GLU A 121 26.17 8.43 -8.47
CA GLU A 121 25.67 8.06 -7.13
C GLU A 121 24.83 9.17 -6.49
N GLN A 122 25.22 10.43 -6.65
CA GLN A 122 24.46 11.56 -6.17
C GLN A 122 23.08 11.67 -6.80
N LYS A 123 22.97 11.36 -8.11
CA LYS A 123 21.70 11.38 -8.84
C LYS A 123 20.79 10.24 -8.35
N ILE A 124 21.34 9.04 -8.11
CA ILE A 124 20.61 7.91 -7.56
C ILE A 124 20.10 8.24 -6.15
N LYS A 125 20.99 8.70 -5.25
CA LYS A 125 20.62 9.10 -3.89
C LYS A 125 19.52 10.18 -3.88
N ARG A 126 19.63 11.19 -4.73
CA ARG A 126 18.60 12.24 -4.84
C ARG A 126 17.25 11.69 -5.32
N TYR A 127 17.27 10.75 -6.25
CA TYR A 127 16.06 10.10 -6.75
C TYR A 127 15.38 9.28 -5.66
N LEU A 128 16.10 8.41 -4.97
CA LEU A 128 15.56 7.59 -3.90
C LEU A 128 15.09 8.43 -2.70
N ASN A 129 15.81 9.50 -2.35
CA ASN A 129 15.46 10.40 -1.25
C ASN A 129 14.19 11.24 -1.48
N ARG A 130 13.57 11.18 -2.68
CA ARG A 130 12.24 11.77 -2.89
C ARG A 130 11.18 11.08 -2.05
N ILE A 131 11.36 9.79 -1.79
CA ILE A 131 10.50 9.01 -0.90
C ILE A 131 11.10 9.11 0.51
N SER A 132 10.30 9.57 1.46
CA SER A 132 10.77 9.67 2.84
C SER A 132 10.90 8.29 3.50
N GLY A 133 11.93 8.09 4.33
CA GLY A 133 12.10 6.87 5.12
C GLY A 133 10.82 6.50 5.89
N PRO A 134 10.18 7.44 6.62
CA PRO A 134 8.92 7.18 7.31
C PRO A 134 7.77 6.73 6.42
N LEU A 135 7.75 7.08 5.13
CA LEU A 135 6.76 6.55 4.19
C LEU A 135 7.13 5.13 3.75
N LEU A 136 8.40 4.87 3.43
CA LEU A 136 8.88 3.53 3.11
C LEU A 136 8.62 2.54 4.25
N ASP A 137 8.85 2.96 5.49
CA ASP A 137 8.54 2.15 6.68
C ASP A 137 7.05 1.75 6.79
N ARG A 138 6.18 2.29 5.99
CA ARG A 138 4.74 1.94 5.95
C ARG A 138 4.37 0.93 4.88
N PHE A 139 5.29 0.61 3.99
CA PHE A 139 5.12 -0.52 3.07
C PHE A 139 5.58 -1.81 3.75
N ASP A 140 4.69 -2.79 3.83
CA ASP A 140 4.95 -4.05 4.55
C ASP A 140 5.83 -5.00 3.76
N ILE A 141 5.77 -4.94 2.42
CA ILE A 141 6.48 -5.86 1.52
C ILE A 141 7.24 -5.04 0.48
N HIS A 142 8.53 -5.30 0.38
CA HIS A 142 9.41 -4.76 -0.65
C HIS A 142 9.87 -5.91 -1.54
N VAL A 143 9.60 -5.80 -2.84
CA VAL A 143 9.95 -6.83 -3.84
C VAL A 143 10.88 -6.22 -4.87
N GLU A 144 12.03 -6.83 -5.04
CA GLU A 144 12.92 -6.52 -6.14
C GLU A 144 12.60 -7.43 -7.33
N VAL A 145 12.28 -6.83 -8.47
CA VAL A 145 11.93 -7.54 -9.70
C VAL A 145 13.12 -7.51 -10.65
N PRO A 146 13.80 -8.64 -10.86
CA PRO A 146 14.94 -8.69 -11.78
C PRO A 146 14.52 -8.52 -13.24
N ALA A 147 15.48 -8.15 -14.09
CA ALA A 147 15.25 -8.10 -15.53
C ALA A 147 14.93 -9.51 -16.07
N VAL A 148 13.89 -9.61 -16.87
CA VAL A 148 13.45 -10.88 -17.51
C VAL A 148 14.35 -11.17 -18.71
N LYS A 149 14.82 -12.41 -18.83
CA LYS A 149 15.59 -12.86 -19.99
C LYS A 149 14.69 -13.07 -21.20
N PHE A 150 15.25 -12.89 -22.40
CA PHE A 150 14.49 -13.02 -23.64
C PHE A 150 13.87 -14.41 -23.82
N GLU A 151 14.56 -15.45 -23.37
CA GLU A 151 14.06 -16.84 -23.39
C GLU A 151 12.80 -17.00 -22.55
N GLU A 152 12.80 -16.39 -21.38
CA GLU A 152 11.66 -16.43 -20.44
C GLU A 152 10.41 -15.68 -20.95
N LEU A 153 10.63 -14.63 -21.77
CA LEU A 153 9.53 -13.90 -22.41
C LEU A 153 8.79 -14.72 -23.47
N ARG A 154 9.45 -15.71 -24.06
CA ARG A 154 8.86 -16.61 -25.08
C ARG A 154 8.24 -17.86 -24.49
N ASP A 155 8.59 -18.22 -23.28
CA ASP A 155 8.04 -19.39 -22.59
C ASP A 155 6.73 -19.04 -21.88
N ALA A 156 5.66 -18.98 -22.67
CA ALA A 156 4.32 -18.75 -22.15
C ALA A 156 3.77 -19.92 -21.30
N SER A 157 4.48 -21.08 -21.29
CA SER A 157 4.03 -22.29 -20.61
C SER A 157 4.22 -22.27 -19.10
N SER A 158 5.10 -21.41 -18.58
CA SER A 158 5.44 -21.30 -17.15
C SER A 158 4.63 -20.25 -16.37
N ALA A 159 3.85 -19.43 -17.05
CA ALA A 159 3.11 -18.36 -16.41
C ALA A 159 1.85 -18.87 -15.70
N GLU A 160 1.81 -18.67 -14.38
CA GLU A 160 0.62 -18.98 -13.59
C GLU A 160 -0.55 -18.07 -13.97
N CYS A 161 -1.75 -18.65 -14.17
CA CYS A 161 -2.90 -17.85 -14.54
C CYS A 161 -3.49 -17.08 -13.34
N SER A 162 -4.09 -15.92 -13.61
CA SER A 162 -4.72 -15.07 -12.58
C SER A 162 -5.77 -15.80 -11.75
N ALA A 163 -6.44 -16.83 -12.31
CA ALA A 163 -7.44 -17.63 -11.61
C ALA A 163 -6.80 -18.48 -10.50
N ASP A 164 -5.61 -19.02 -10.70
CA ASP A 164 -4.92 -19.83 -9.70
C ASP A 164 -4.31 -18.95 -8.61
N ILE A 165 -3.77 -17.80 -8.97
CA ILE A 165 -3.33 -16.78 -8.00
C ILE A 165 -4.52 -16.36 -7.12
N LYS A 166 -5.69 -16.13 -7.73
CA LYS A 166 -6.91 -15.78 -7.00
C LYS A 166 -7.32 -16.87 -6.01
N LYS A 167 -7.30 -18.14 -6.40
CA LYS A 167 -7.63 -19.29 -5.51
C LYS A 167 -6.74 -19.30 -4.26
N ARG A 168 -5.42 -19.07 -4.42
CA ARG A 168 -4.49 -18.98 -3.27
C ARG A 168 -4.81 -17.79 -2.37
N ALA A 169 -5.08 -16.62 -2.95
CA ALA A 169 -5.46 -15.44 -2.21
C ALA A 169 -6.78 -15.63 -1.45
N ASP A 170 -7.78 -16.25 -2.08
CA ASP A 170 -9.06 -16.54 -1.46
C ASP A 170 -8.91 -17.55 -0.29
N ARG A 171 -8.08 -18.59 -0.45
CA ARG A 171 -7.75 -19.53 0.63
C ARG A 171 -7.06 -18.85 1.82
N ALA A 172 -6.10 -17.97 1.56
CA ALA A 172 -5.44 -17.19 2.61
C ALA A 172 -6.42 -16.28 3.35
N ARG A 173 -7.36 -15.66 2.64
CA ARG A 173 -8.43 -14.85 3.24
C ARG A 173 -9.40 -15.69 4.09
N GLU A 174 -9.72 -16.91 3.68
CA GLU A 174 -10.58 -17.82 4.45
C GLU A 174 -9.93 -18.15 5.80
N ILE A 175 -8.63 -18.48 5.82
CA ILE A 175 -7.86 -18.72 7.04
C ILE A 175 -7.90 -17.49 7.96
N GLN A 176 -7.74 -16.28 7.42
CA GLN A 176 -7.81 -15.06 8.20
C GLN A 176 -9.22 -14.78 8.73
N ARG A 177 -10.27 -15.04 7.96
CA ARG A 177 -11.67 -14.91 8.41
C ARG A 177 -11.96 -15.83 9.59
N GLU A 178 -11.52 -17.09 9.52
CA GLU A 178 -11.72 -18.03 10.63
C GLU A 178 -10.90 -17.61 11.86
N ARG A 179 -9.64 -17.16 11.66
CA ARG A 179 -8.78 -16.67 12.74
C ARG A 179 -9.40 -15.50 13.51
N PHE A 180 -10.05 -14.58 12.82
CA PHE A 180 -10.60 -13.35 13.39
C PHE A 180 -12.12 -13.40 13.58
N LYS A 181 -12.72 -14.58 13.52
CA LYS A 181 -14.15 -14.75 13.71
C LYS A 181 -14.63 -14.16 15.03
N GLY A 182 -15.68 -13.35 14.98
CA GLY A 182 -16.21 -12.65 16.16
C GLY A 182 -15.44 -11.38 16.57
N SER A 183 -14.39 -11.00 15.82
CA SER A 183 -13.66 -9.74 16.04
C SER A 183 -13.95 -8.70 14.96
N LYS A 184 -13.58 -7.43 15.22
CA LYS A 184 -13.63 -6.36 14.20
C LYS A 184 -12.45 -6.42 13.23
N THR A 185 -11.43 -7.23 13.53
CA THR A 185 -10.24 -7.39 12.70
C THR A 185 -10.57 -8.27 11.50
N THR A 186 -10.15 -7.85 10.31
CA THR A 186 -10.47 -8.53 9.05
C THR A 186 -9.28 -9.19 8.38
N CYS A 187 -8.05 -8.83 8.77
CA CYS A 187 -6.82 -9.36 8.22
C CYS A 187 -5.63 -9.15 9.18
N ASN A 188 -4.55 -9.88 8.95
CA ASN A 188 -3.33 -9.79 9.77
C ASN A 188 -2.78 -8.37 9.89
N ALA A 189 -2.77 -7.59 8.79
CA ALA A 189 -2.27 -6.22 8.79
C ALA A 189 -3.01 -5.28 9.76
N LYS A 190 -4.26 -5.65 10.17
CA LYS A 190 -5.11 -4.86 11.08
C LYS A 190 -5.13 -5.39 12.51
N ILE A 191 -4.25 -6.31 12.87
CA ILE A 191 -4.11 -6.83 14.24
C ILE A 191 -3.76 -5.67 15.17
N ASN A 192 -4.53 -5.53 16.26
CA ASN A 192 -4.24 -4.57 17.32
C ASN A 192 -3.26 -5.14 18.35
N ALA A 193 -2.77 -4.31 19.27
CA ALA A 193 -1.79 -4.72 20.27
C ALA A 193 -2.28 -5.89 21.15
N GLU A 194 -3.55 -5.90 21.53
CA GLU A 194 -4.14 -6.96 22.37
C GLU A 194 -4.20 -8.32 21.64
N GLN A 195 -4.46 -8.31 20.34
CA GLN A 195 -4.52 -9.51 19.52
C GLN A 195 -3.12 -10.00 19.13
N PHE A 196 -2.14 -9.10 19.07
CA PHE A 196 -0.78 -9.36 18.61
C PHE A 196 -0.15 -10.50 19.43
N GLU A 197 -0.18 -10.42 20.77
CA GLU A 197 0.37 -11.44 21.66
C GLU A 197 -0.32 -12.81 21.50
N LYS A 198 -1.60 -12.82 21.12
CA LYS A 198 -2.37 -14.07 20.97
C LYS A 198 -2.18 -14.74 19.62
N VAL A 199 -1.89 -13.97 18.57
CA VAL A 199 -1.86 -14.44 17.18
C VAL A 199 -0.44 -14.59 16.66
N CYS A 200 0.49 -13.71 17.07
CA CYS A 200 1.88 -13.70 16.61
C CYS A 200 2.77 -14.52 17.56
N ILE A 201 2.47 -15.81 17.67
CA ILE A 201 3.26 -16.75 18.48
C ILE A 201 4.41 -17.27 17.62
N ILE A 202 5.64 -17.06 18.07
CA ILE A 202 6.86 -17.57 17.44
C ILE A 202 7.56 -18.57 18.37
N ASP A 203 8.25 -19.54 17.79
CA ASP A 203 9.09 -20.45 18.53
C ASP A 203 10.47 -19.81 18.86
N LYS A 204 11.26 -20.48 19.67
CA LYS A 204 12.58 -19.97 20.12
C LYS A 204 13.58 -19.79 18.97
N GLU A 205 13.47 -20.58 17.94
CA GLU A 205 14.35 -20.51 16.75
C GLU A 205 14.01 -19.30 15.89
N ALA A 206 12.71 -19.08 15.65
CA ALA A 206 12.22 -17.88 14.96
C ALA A 206 12.54 -16.60 15.76
N GLU A 207 12.39 -16.63 17.09
CA GLU A 207 12.75 -15.50 17.95
C GLU A 207 14.24 -15.16 17.85
N LYS A 208 15.12 -16.17 17.86
CA LYS A 208 16.56 -15.96 17.67
C LYS A 208 16.87 -15.36 16.31
N THR A 209 16.29 -15.92 15.23
CA THR A 209 16.49 -15.42 13.87
C THR A 209 16.03 -13.97 13.74
N LEU A 210 14.88 -13.64 14.34
CA LEU A 210 14.34 -12.28 14.32
C LEU A 210 15.21 -11.30 15.09
N LYS A 211 15.77 -11.74 16.24
CA LYS A 211 16.71 -10.93 17.03
C LYS A 211 17.99 -10.65 16.25
N ASP A 212 18.58 -11.68 15.64
CA ASP A 212 19.80 -11.54 14.82
C ASP A 212 19.55 -10.59 13.63
N ALA A 213 18.38 -10.69 12.98
CA ALA A 213 17.98 -9.77 11.92
C ALA A 213 17.76 -8.34 12.44
N PHE A 214 17.14 -8.19 13.60
CA PHE A 214 16.90 -6.87 14.21
C PHE A 214 18.22 -6.15 14.51
N GLU A 215 19.19 -6.85 15.09
CA GLU A 215 20.51 -6.29 15.43
C GLU A 215 21.36 -6.01 14.17
N SER A 216 21.39 -6.94 13.21
CA SER A 216 22.26 -6.83 12.02
C SER A 216 21.74 -5.82 10.99
N LEU A 217 20.43 -5.71 10.84
CA LEU A 217 19.80 -4.80 9.85
C LEU A 217 19.36 -3.46 10.47
N GLY A 218 19.48 -3.28 11.78
CA GLY A 218 19.06 -2.07 12.48
C GLY A 218 17.56 -1.79 12.32
N LEU A 219 16.73 -2.84 12.43
CA LEU A 219 15.29 -2.73 12.24
C LEU A 219 14.65 -1.80 13.31
N THR A 220 13.61 -1.07 12.91
CA THR A 220 12.81 -0.29 13.83
C THR A 220 11.79 -1.18 14.57
N ALA A 221 11.26 -0.74 15.71
CA ALA A 221 10.18 -1.44 16.41
C ALA A 221 8.95 -1.66 15.50
N ARG A 222 8.67 -0.69 14.60
CA ARG A 222 7.59 -0.82 13.61
C ARG A 222 7.88 -1.92 12.59
N ALA A 223 9.12 -2.04 12.13
CA ALA A 223 9.53 -3.12 11.22
C ALA A 223 9.41 -4.49 11.91
N TYR A 224 9.80 -4.60 13.19
CA TYR A 224 9.62 -5.79 14.01
C TYR A 224 8.16 -6.25 14.05
N ASP A 225 7.23 -5.36 14.41
CA ASP A 225 5.80 -5.66 14.45
C ASP A 225 5.25 -6.14 13.10
N ARG A 226 5.75 -5.59 12.00
CA ARG A 226 5.31 -5.94 10.65
C ARG A 226 5.82 -7.30 10.19
N VAL A 227 7.05 -7.64 10.54
CA VAL A 227 7.61 -8.96 10.22
C VAL A 227 6.83 -10.07 10.94
N LEU A 228 6.31 -9.78 12.14
CA LEU A 228 5.50 -10.75 12.91
C LEU A 228 4.04 -10.86 12.44
N LYS A 229 3.47 -9.82 11.83
CA LYS A 229 2.09 -9.82 11.29
C LYS A 229 1.98 -10.54 9.96
#